data_b72b395419b765c493c8bea541efdb8b
#
_entry.id   b72b395419b765c493c8bea541efdb8b
#
_cell.length_a   1.000
_cell.length_b   1.000
_cell.length_c   1.000
_cell.angle_alpha   90.00
_cell.angle_beta   90.00
_cell.angle_gamma   90.00
#
_symmetry.space_group_name_H-M   'P 1'
#
loop_
_entity.id
_entity.type
_entity.pdbx_description
1 polymer ?
#
loop_
_entity_poly.entity_id
_entity_poly.type
_entity_poly.pdbx_seq_one_letter_code
_entity_poly.pdbx_strand_id
1 'polypeptide(L)'
;MEKNKLCLERVNHLPDTKHPIGKYGHMHMDYLRQCHPDLYQQLIHQGALNRYLSEAEDRAQRMRDSLIRDMIRQESITEQMKSDDPLLWTARMNSIRDRAEEIVMDVVVRAL
;
A
#
# COMPACT_ATOMS: atom_id res chain seq x y z
N MET A 1 2.35 8.01 -27.02
CA MET A 1 2.93 7.87 -26.50
C MET A 1 3.14 7.76 -26.29
N GLU A 2 2.74 7.95 -25.97
CA GLU A 2 3.32 7.78 -25.29
C GLU A 2 3.58 7.86 -24.87
N LYS A 3 3.16 7.90 -24.63
CA LYS A 3 3.74 7.87 -23.84
C LYS A 3 4.14 8.02 -23.45
N ASN A 4 3.66 8.34 -23.40
CA ASN A 4 4.50 8.48 -22.75
C ASN A 4 4.77 8.53 -22.60
N LYS A 5 4.49 8.56 -22.47
CA LYS A 5 5.17 8.51 -21.97
C LYS A 5 5.66 8.57 -21.75
N LEU A 6 5.24 8.77 -21.60
CA LEU A 6 6.08 8.75 -21.05
C LEU A 6 6.63 8.95 -20.86
N CYS A 7 6.54 9.13 -20.85
CA CYS A 7 7.37 9.20 -20.43
C CYS A 7 7.77 9.31 -20.01
N LEU A 8 7.71 9.29 -19.59
CA LEU A 8 8.37 9.23 -19.01
C LEU A 8 8.66 8.94 -18.95
N GLU A 9 8.43 8.96 -18.77
CA GLU A 9 8.86 8.56 -18.43
C GLU A 9 9.53 8.30 -18.49
N ARG A 10 9.87 8.47 -18.43
CA ARG A 10 10.64 7.81 -18.48
C ARG A 10 11.74 7.78 -18.05
N VAL A 11 12.47 8.51 -18.41
CA VAL A 11 13.50 8.61 -17.48
C VAL A 11 13.25 7.94 -16.19
N ASN A 12 12.14 8.08 -15.78
CA ASN A 12 11.73 7.44 -14.61
C ASN A 12 11.38 6.02 -14.80
N HIS A 13 11.76 5.50 -15.92
CA HIS A 13 11.52 4.11 -16.18
C HIS A 13 12.51 3.22 -15.47
N LEU A 14 13.66 3.78 -15.10
CA LEU A 14 14.59 3.01 -14.30
C LEU A 14 14.08 2.96 -12.87
N PRO A 15 14.01 1.79 -12.27
CA PRO A 15 13.56 1.69 -10.89
C PRO A 15 14.47 2.49 -9.97
N ASP A 16 13.87 3.24 -9.07
CA ASP A 16 14.61 3.92 -8.03
C ASP A 16 14.75 2.96 -6.88
N THR A 17 15.92 2.34 -6.77
CA THR A 17 16.14 1.33 -5.74
C THR A 17 16.19 1.92 -4.34
N LYS A 18 16.38 3.25 -4.24
CA LYS A 18 16.38 3.92 -2.94
C LYS A 18 14.98 4.20 -2.44
N HIS A 19 14.00 4.21 -3.35
CA HIS A 19 12.63 4.55 -3.01
C HIS A 19 11.69 3.52 -3.64
N PRO A 20 11.69 2.27 -3.12
CA PRO A 20 10.89 1.23 -3.74
C PRO A 20 9.40 1.50 -3.54
N ILE A 21 8.64 1.22 -4.57
CA ILE A 21 7.20 1.41 -4.58
C ILE A 21 6.55 0.05 -4.76
N GLY A 22 5.73 -0.35 -3.81
CA GLY A 22 5.01 -1.60 -3.89
C GLY A 22 3.55 -1.40 -4.27
N LYS A 23 2.73 -2.35 -3.86
CA LYS A 23 1.31 -2.38 -4.19
C LYS A 23 0.59 -1.10 -3.75
N TYR A 24 0.81 -0.69 -2.51
CA TYR A 24 0.11 0.49 -1.97
C TYR A 24 0.57 1.78 -2.63
N GLY A 25 1.86 1.89 -2.90
CA GLY A 25 2.38 3.06 -3.59
C GLY A 25 1.81 3.18 -4.99
N HIS A 26 1.70 2.08 -5.72
CA HIS A 26 1.13 2.08 -7.05
C HIS A 26 -0.35 2.45 -7.02
N MET A 27 -1.11 1.92 -6.05
CA MET A 27 -2.52 2.24 -5.93
C MET A 27 -2.73 3.71 -5.54
N HIS A 28 -1.86 4.24 -4.68
CA HIS A 28 -1.92 5.64 -4.31
C HIS A 28 -1.58 6.55 -5.52
N MET A 29 -0.61 6.13 -6.33
CA MET A 29 -0.28 6.85 -7.55
C MET A 29 -1.50 6.94 -8.48
N ASP A 30 -2.18 5.82 -8.68
CA ASP A 30 -3.39 5.81 -9.52
C ASP A 30 -4.47 6.71 -8.95
N TYR A 31 -4.64 6.69 -7.64
CA TYR A 31 -5.60 7.56 -6.96
C TYR A 31 -5.25 9.04 -7.19
N LEU A 32 -3.98 9.40 -7.07
CA LEU A 32 -3.55 10.78 -7.30
C LEU A 32 -3.82 11.21 -8.73
N ARG A 33 -3.50 10.35 -9.69
CA ARG A 33 -3.73 10.70 -11.10
C ARG A 33 -5.19 10.92 -11.40
N GLN A 34 -6.07 10.14 -10.78
CA GLN A 34 -7.50 10.21 -11.06
C GLN A 34 -8.21 11.31 -10.27
N CYS A 35 -7.83 11.49 -9.03
CA CYS A 35 -8.55 12.36 -8.11
C CYS A 35 -7.83 13.66 -7.78
N HIS A 36 -6.51 13.67 -7.91
CA HIS A 36 -5.70 14.85 -7.57
C HIS A 36 -4.62 15.07 -8.62
N PRO A 37 -5.01 15.29 -9.89
CA PRO A 37 -4.02 15.41 -10.95
C PRO A 37 -3.06 16.58 -10.78
N ASP A 38 -3.51 17.66 -10.15
CA ASP A 38 -2.63 18.81 -9.92
C ASP A 38 -1.49 18.46 -8.98
N LEU A 39 -1.79 17.77 -7.90
CA LEU A 39 -0.77 17.32 -6.95
C LEU A 39 0.18 16.31 -7.62
N TYR A 40 -0.38 15.39 -8.41
CA TYR A 40 0.41 14.43 -9.14
C TYR A 40 1.42 15.11 -10.05
N GLN A 41 0.99 16.09 -10.83
CA GLN A 41 1.87 16.83 -11.72
C GLN A 41 2.90 17.64 -10.94
N GLN A 42 2.50 18.23 -9.83
CA GLN A 42 3.41 19.00 -8.99
C GLN A 42 4.54 18.13 -8.45
N LEU A 43 4.21 16.91 -8.00
CA LEU A 43 5.21 15.98 -7.51
C LEU A 43 6.19 15.56 -8.60
N ILE A 44 5.67 15.35 -9.82
CA ILE A 44 6.53 15.02 -10.96
C ILE A 44 7.50 16.18 -11.24
N HIS A 45 6.98 17.41 -11.31
CA HIS A 45 7.82 18.58 -11.60
C HIS A 45 8.90 18.80 -10.54
N GLN A 46 8.60 18.47 -9.30
CA GLN A 46 9.56 18.62 -8.21
C GLN A 46 10.56 17.47 -8.14
N GLY A 47 10.36 16.43 -8.95
CA GLY A 47 11.19 15.24 -8.86
C GLY A 47 10.97 14.45 -7.57
N ALA A 48 9.81 14.61 -6.94
CA ALA A 48 9.54 14.06 -5.62
C ALA A 48 8.54 12.91 -5.62
N LEU A 49 8.02 12.54 -6.78
CA LEU A 49 6.94 11.56 -6.84
C LEU A 49 7.36 10.21 -6.25
N ASN A 50 8.52 9.72 -6.65
CA ASN A 50 8.96 8.40 -6.22
C ASN A 50 9.15 8.34 -4.71
N ARG A 51 9.77 9.36 -4.13
CA ARG A 51 9.96 9.40 -2.68
C ARG A 51 8.63 9.52 -1.96
N TYR A 52 7.73 10.35 -2.46
CA TYR A 52 6.40 10.50 -1.88
C TYR A 52 5.65 9.17 -1.85
N LEU A 53 5.67 8.44 -2.97
CA LEU A 53 4.97 7.16 -3.07
C LEU A 53 5.64 6.09 -2.21
N SER A 54 6.96 6.12 -2.11
CA SER A 54 7.68 5.18 -1.25
C SER A 54 7.34 5.40 0.21
N GLU A 55 7.20 6.65 0.63
CA GLU A 55 6.79 6.96 2.00
C GLU A 55 5.37 6.50 2.27
N ALA A 56 4.48 6.65 1.29
CA ALA A 56 3.12 6.15 1.41
C ALA A 56 3.10 4.63 1.53
N GLU A 57 3.94 3.95 0.75
CA GLU A 57 4.08 2.51 0.82
C GLU A 57 4.52 2.06 2.21
N ASP A 58 5.53 2.72 2.77
CA ASP A 58 6.02 2.39 4.11
C ASP A 58 4.94 2.59 5.16
N ARG A 59 4.21 3.69 5.09
CA ARG A 59 3.13 3.95 6.04
C ARG A 59 2.06 2.87 5.95
N ALA A 60 1.71 2.50 4.74
CA ALA A 60 0.67 1.48 4.52
C ALA A 60 1.10 0.14 5.08
N GLN A 61 2.33 -0.27 4.82
CA GLN A 61 2.82 -1.55 5.31
C GLN A 61 2.88 -1.60 6.82
N ARG A 62 3.38 -0.52 7.44
CA ARG A 62 3.46 -0.46 8.90
C ARG A 62 2.08 -0.49 9.54
N MET A 63 1.14 0.24 8.96
CA MET A 63 -0.23 0.26 9.47
C MET A 63 -0.86 -1.11 9.33
N ARG A 64 -0.71 -1.76 8.16
CA ARG A 64 -1.25 -3.10 7.95
C ARG A 64 -0.72 -4.08 8.99
N ASP A 65 0.60 -4.09 9.18
CA ASP A 65 1.21 -5.04 10.10
C ASP A 65 0.77 -4.80 11.54
N SER A 66 0.66 -3.53 11.93
CA SER A 66 0.18 -3.18 13.26
C SER A 66 -1.27 -3.60 13.47
N LEU A 67 -2.12 -3.34 12.48
CA LEU A 67 -3.54 -3.73 12.56
C LEU A 67 -3.69 -5.25 12.65
N ILE A 68 -2.92 -5.99 11.87
CA ILE A 68 -2.99 -7.44 11.90
C ILE A 68 -2.59 -7.96 13.27
N ARG A 69 -1.49 -7.46 13.84
CA ARG A 69 -1.05 -7.87 15.17
C ARG A 69 -2.10 -7.58 16.22
N ASP A 70 -2.70 -6.40 16.17
CA ASP A 70 -3.72 -6.01 17.14
C ASP A 70 -4.96 -6.88 17.02
N MET A 71 -5.40 -7.16 15.81
CA MET A 71 -6.58 -8.00 15.59
C MET A 71 -6.35 -9.44 16.03
N ILE A 72 -5.14 -9.97 15.76
CA ILE A 72 -4.77 -11.31 16.23
C ILE A 72 -4.91 -11.38 17.74
N ARG A 73 -4.42 -10.35 18.44
CA ARG A 73 -4.47 -10.30 19.89
C ARG A 73 -5.90 -10.17 20.39
N GLN A 74 -6.68 -9.27 19.78
CA GLN A 74 -8.06 -9.04 20.20
C GLN A 74 -8.96 -10.25 19.98
N GLU A 75 -8.71 -11.01 18.91
CA GLU A 75 -9.53 -12.18 18.59
C GLU A 75 -8.94 -13.48 19.12
N SER A 76 -7.87 -13.38 19.89
CA SER A 76 -7.24 -14.53 20.55
C SER A 76 -6.85 -15.64 19.59
N ILE A 77 -6.31 -15.26 18.43
CA ILE A 77 -5.83 -16.24 17.46
C ILE A 77 -4.43 -16.67 17.87
N THR A 78 -4.23 -17.98 18.02
CA THR A 78 -2.99 -18.52 18.57
C THR A 78 -2.39 -19.59 17.66
N GLU A 79 -1.12 -19.91 17.93
CA GLU A 79 -0.47 -21.04 17.27
C GLU A 79 -1.16 -22.34 17.58
N GLN A 80 -1.74 -22.46 18.77
CA GLN A 80 -2.50 -23.64 19.16
C GLN A 80 -3.71 -23.82 18.24
N MET A 81 -4.43 -22.74 17.95
CA MET A 81 -5.56 -22.78 17.01
C MET A 81 -5.11 -23.26 15.63
N LYS A 82 -3.96 -22.77 15.18
CA LYS A 82 -3.40 -23.16 13.88
C LYS A 82 -3.16 -24.66 13.82
N SER A 83 -2.66 -25.22 14.92
CA SER A 83 -2.39 -26.65 15.04
C SER A 83 -3.66 -27.48 15.17
N ASP A 84 -4.60 -27.03 16.01
CA ASP A 84 -5.80 -27.80 16.33
C ASP A 84 -6.87 -27.72 15.24
N ASP A 85 -7.02 -26.57 14.61
CA ASP A 85 -8.06 -26.35 13.62
C ASP A 85 -7.52 -25.44 12.51
N PRO A 86 -6.71 -25.98 11.59
CA PRO A 86 -6.09 -25.16 10.54
C PRO A 86 -7.08 -24.46 9.63
N LEU A 87 -8.24 -25.05 9.39
CA LEU A 87 -9.24 -24.41 8.53
C LEU A 87 -9.82 -23.16 9.21
N LEU A 88 -10.13 -23.27 10.49
CA LEU A 88 -10.63 -22.14 11.25
C LEU A 88 -9.57 -21.04 11.34
N TRP A 89 -8.33 -21.43 11.62
CA TRP A 89 -7.22 -20.49 11.71
C TRP A 89 -7.07 -19.73 10.39
N THR A 90 -7.10 -20.44 9.27
CA THR A 90 -6.96 -19.81 7.94
C THR A 90 -8.10 -18.84 7.67
N ALA A 91 -9.34 -19.23 7.98
CA ALA A 91 -10.50 -18.37 7.77
C ALA A 91 -10.39 -17.09 8.61
N ARG A 92 -9.98 -17.23 9.88
CA ARG A 92 -9.82 -16.09 10.77
C ARG A 92 -8.71 -15.15 10.29
N MET A 93 -7.58 -15.71 9.87
CA MET A 93 -6.47 -14.90 9.39
C MET A 93 -6.82 -14.18 8.08
N ASN A 94 -7.53 -14.85 7.18
CA ASN A 94 -7.95 -14.19 5.95
C ASN A 94 -8.90 -13.02 6.25
N SER A 95 -9.82 -13.20 7.19
CA SER A 95 -10.72 -12.12 7.60
C SER A 95 -9.95 -10.94 8.18
N ILE A 96 -8.95 -11.21 9.02
CA ILE A 96 -8.11 -10.17 9.61
C ILE A 96 -7.36 -9.41 8.53
N ARG A 97 -6.75 -10.11 7.58
CA ARG A 97 -6.00 -9.48 6.51
C ARG A 97 -6.91 -8.59 5.64
N ASP A 98 -8.10 -9.07 5.33
CA ASP A 98 -9.05 -8.30 4.52
C ASP A 98 -9.49 -7.03 5.23
N ARG A 99 -9.78 -7.11 6.53
CA ARG A 99 -10.20 -5.93 7.30
C ARG A 99 -9.05 -4.94 7.46
N ALA A 100 -7.84 -5.42 7.69
CA ALA A 100 -6.67 -4.55 7.78
C ALA A 100 -6.42 -3.85 6.43
N GLU A 101 -6.54 -4.59 5.34
CA GLU A 101 -6.36 -4.03 4.00
C GLU A 101 -7.38 -2.92 3.73
N GLU A 102 -8.63 -3.14 4.10
CA GLU A 102 -9.69 -2.16 3.92
C GLU A 102 -9.35 -0.84 4.62
N ILE A 103 -8.88 -0.93 5.86
CA ILE A 103 -8.51 0.24 6.63
C ILE A 103 -7.32 0.96 5.99
N VAL A 104 -6.31 0.21 5.57
CA VAL A 104 -5.12 0.80 4.94
C VAL A 104 -5.50 1.50 3.64
N MET A 105 -6.38 0.89 2.84
CA MET A 105 -6.84 1.51 1.61
C MET A 105 -7.51 2.86 1.88
N ASP A 106 -8.32 2.93 2.94
CA ASP A 106 -9.03 4.17 3.26
C ASP A 106 -8.10 5.23 3.87
N VAL A 107 -7.20 4.82 4.76
CA VAL A 107 -6.41 5.77 5.55
C VAL A 107 -5.16 6.24 4.82
N VAL A 108 -4.54 5.40 4.01
CA VAL A 108 -3.30 5.74 3.33
C VAL A 108 -3.49 5.94 1.84
N VAL A 109 -4.13 4.99 1.17
CA VAL A 109 -4.19 5.00 -0.29
C VAL A 109 -5.15 6.06 -0.81
N ARG A 110 -6.31 6.19 -0.19
CA ARG A 110 -7.33 7.15 -0.61
C ARG A 110 -7.43 8.35 0.35
N ALA A 111 -6.33 8.78 0.89
CA ALA A 111 -6.31 9.69 2.03
C ALA A 111 -6.19 11.18 1.67
N LEU A 112 -6.38 11.57 0.45
CA LEU A 112 -6.29 13.00 0.11
C LEU A 112 -7.62 13.60 -0.36
#